data_80e4fdce9cbfbd9c711844a95a2b0d7f
#
_entry.id   80e4fdce9cbfbd9c711844a95a2b0d7f
#
_cell.length_a   1.000
_cell.length_b   1.000
_cell.length_c   1.000
_cell.angle_alpha   90.00
_cell.angle_beta   90.00
_cell.angle_gamma   90.00
#
_symmetry.space_group_name_H-M   'P 1'
#
loop_
_entity.id
_entity.type
_entity.pdbx_description
1 polymer ?
#
loop_
_entity_poly.entity_id
_entity_poly.type
_entity_poly.pdbx_seq_one_letter_code
_entity_poly.pdbx_strand_id
1 'polypeptide(L)'
;VSLPTQTDVLVVGAGPAGSAAAAWAARAGLDVLLTDAAVFPRDKTCGDGLTPRAVHELSLLGLEDWLRAHTVNQGLRAHGFGQTLLLPWPGGNLPSWGSAVPRTELDDHLRTAAIKAGAQALDGVRAVDVVREGDRVRAVVVERRGPGGRDDVERFEIGCRRLVVADGVRSPLGKVLGREWHRDTVYGVAGRSYVASTESDDPWISSHLELRGEDGAILSGYGWIFPLGNGEVNLGVGTLATAKRPANIAVKPLMQFYADERREGFGLSGELRAPTSALLPMGGAVSGVAGPNWALVGDAAGCVNPLNGEGIDYGLETGRLVAELMADLNPDRDRLATDWPALLSAHYGESFSVARRLAGLVTVPRLLPTLGPAGMRSDRLMTLALRWMGNLVTDEDRDSAARVWRWAGRRSLALDARPPFS
;
A
#
# COMPACT_ATOMS: atom_id res chain seq x y z
N VAL A 1 12.39 30.78 -9.18
CA VAL A 1 12.15 29.76 -10.23
C VAL A 1 10.68 29.87 -10.59
N SER A 2 10.35 30.14 -11.90
CA SER A 2 8.96 30.10 -12.35
C SER A 2 8.39 28.69 -12.15
N LEU A 3 7.15 28.62 -11.62
CA LEU A 3 6.46 27.34 -11.48
C LEU A 3 6.17 26.76 -12.87
N PRO A 4 6.34 25.44 -13.09
CA PRO A 4 5.94 24.80 -14.32
C PRO A 4 4.42 24.93 -14.50
N THR A 5 3.99 25.42 -15.64
CA THR A 5 2.57 25.66 -15.94
C THR A 5 1.96 24.56 -16.80
N GLN A 6 2.80 23.70 -17.41
CA GLN A 6 2.35 22.61 -18.29
C GLN A 6 3.36 21.47 -18.29
N THR A 7 2.87 20.21 -18.46
CA THR A 7 3.68 18.99 -18.55
C THR A 7 2.94 17.92 -19.39
N ASP A 8 3.64 16.90 -19.88
CA ASP A 8 2.98 15.75 -20.53
C ASP A 8 2.25 14.89 -19.50
N VAL A 9 2.92 14.56 -18.39
CA VAL A 9 2.35 13.77 -17.31
C VAL A 9 2.46 14.51 -15.99
N LEU A 10 1.32 14.87 -15.41
CA LEU A 10 1.25 15.37 -14.04
C LEU A 10 0.97 14.19 -13.09
N VAL A 11 1.83 14.01 -12.09
CA VAL A 11 1.65 13.02 -11.03
C VAL A 11 1.34 13.73 -9.72
N VAL A 12 0.20 13.41 -9.10
CA VAL A 12 -0.25 14.01 -7.83
C VAL A 12 -0.09 13.02 -6.69
N GLY A 13 0.84 13.31 -5.77
CA GLY A 13 1.24 12.46 -4.64
C GLY A 13 2.59 11.78 -4.90
N ALA A 14 3.60 12.13 -4.09
CA ALA A 14 4.96 11.59 -4.19
C ALA A 14 5.25 10.46 -3.16
N GLY A 15 4.24 9.64 -2.84
CA GLY A 15 4.41 8.37 -2.16
C GLY A 15 4.94 7.29 -3.12
N PRO A 16 5.03 6.01 -2.69
CA PRO A 16 5.59 4.93 -3.51
C PRO A 16 4.98 4.83 -4.90
N ALA A 17 3.64 4.89 -5.01
CA ALA A 17 2.94 4.79 -6.29
C ALA A 17 3.25 5.95 -7.24
N GLY A 18 3.19 7.18 -6.74
CA GLY A 18 3.43 8.36 -7.58
C GLY A 18 4.90 8.52 -7.95
N SER A 19 5.82 8.27 -7.02
CA SER A 19 7.26 8.31 -7.31
C SER A 19 7.67 7.23 -8.31
N ALA A 20 7.11 6.02 -8.21
CA ALA A 20 7.32 4.97 -9.22
C ALA A 20 6.76 5.40 -10.58
N ALA A 21 5.51 5.89 -10.63
CA ALA A 21 4.90 6.37 -11.88
C ALA A 21 5.75 7.47 -12.54
N ALA A 22 6.20 8.44 -11.74
CA ALA A 22 7.05 9.53 -12.24
C ALA A 22 8.40 9.04 -12.75
N ALA A 23 9.05 8.10 -12.03
CA ALA A 23 10.34 7.56 -12.42
C ALA A 23 10.25 6.78 -13.75
N TRP A 24 9.24 5.91 -13.87
CA TRP A 24 9.04 5.10 -15.08
C TRP A 24 8.59 5.93 -16.27
N ALA A 25 7.71 6.90 -16.09
CA ALA A 25 7.30 7.81 -17.16
C ALA A 25 8.46 8.68 -17.66
N ALA A 26 9.30 9.20 -16.74
CA ALA A 26 10.49 9.96 -17.12
C ALA A 26 11.53 9.09 -17.84
N ARG A 27 11.77 7.85 -17.42
CA ARG A 27 12.62 6.87 -18.14
C ARG A 27 12.10 6.57 -19.54
N ALA A 28 10.79 6.62 -19.76
CA ALA A 28 10.16 6.48 -21.08
C ALA A 28 10.26 7.76 -21.94
N GLY A 29 10.91 8.82 -21.45
CA GLY A 29 11.14 10.06 -22.19
C GLY A 29 9.99 11.06 -22.14
N LEU A 30 9.00 10.89 -21.27
CA LEU A 30 7.90 11.82 -21.08
C LEU A 30 8.35 13.00 -20.20
N ASP A 31 7.82 14.20 -20.45
CA ASP A 31 7.96 15.35 -19.54
C ASP A 31 7.05 15.16 -18.33
N VAL A 32 7.63 15.00 -17.14
CA VAL A 32 6.91 14.61 -15.91
C VAL A 32 7.07 15.67 -14.83
N LEU A 33 5.94 16.09 -14.27
CA LEU A 33 5.90 16.86 -13.03
C LEU A 33 5.27 16.05 -11.91
N LEU A 34 6.05 15.77 -10.87
CA LEU A 34 5.62 15.11 -9.63
C LEU A 34 5.31 16.15 -8.57
N THR A 35 4.09 16.15 -8.02
CA THR A 35 3.67 17.10 -6.98
C THR A 35 3.24 16.39 -5.70
N ASP A 36 3.51 16.99 -4.53
CA ASP A 36 2.98 16.53 -3.24
C ASP A 36 2.56 17.71 -2.36
N ALA A 37 1.52 17.49 -1.56
CA ALA A 37 1.04 18.46 -0.59
C ALA A 37 1.97 18.66 0.61
N ALA A 38 2.83 17.71 0.88
CA ALA A 38 3.86 17.77 1.90
C ALA A 38 5.20 18.24 1.34
N VAL A 39 6.07 18.67 2.24
CA VAL A 39 7.50 18.88 1.99
C VAL A 39 8.23 17.66 2.51
N PHE A 40 9.16 17.13 1.73
CA PHE A 40 9.93 15.94 2.07
C PHE A 40 11.21 16.28 2.85
N PRO A 41 11.70 15.38 3.75
CA PRO A 41 11.08 14.09 4.09
C PRO A 41 9.81 14.25 4.94
N ARG A 42 8.83 13.34 4.76
CA ARG A 42 7.57 13.38 5.48
C ARG A 42 7.16 12.00 6.01
N ASP A 43 6.45 11.97 7.14
CA ASP A 43 5.89 10.74 7.70
C ASP A 43 4.56 10.35 7.03
N LYS A 44 4.24 9.06 7.09
CA LYS A 44 3.00 8.47 6.60
C LYS A 44 2.65 7.24 7.44
N THR A 45 1.38 7.07 7.80
CA THR A 45 0.91 5.84 8.48
C THR A 45 1.21 4.61 7.65
N CYS A 46 2.08 3.72 8.16
CA CYS A 46 2.53 2.50 7.51
C CYS A 46 3.22 1.58 8.51
N GLY A 47 3.21 0.27 8.28
CA GLY A 47 4.05 -0.68 9.00
C GLY A 47 5.52 -0.69 8.55
N ASP A 48 5.86 0.08 7.50
CA ASP A 48 7.21 0.23 6.93
C ASP A 48 7.82 -1.07 6.36
N GLY A 49 7.14 -2.22 6.51
CA GLY A 49 7.58 -3.51 6.01
C GLY A 49 7.52 -3.59 4.48
N LEU A 50 8.55 -4.20 3.92
CA LEU A 50 8.73 -4.42 2.49
C LEU A 50 8.87 -5.92 2.24
N THR A 51 7.85 -6.52 1.65
CA THR A 51 7.86 -7.93 1.27
C THR A 51 8.71 -8.17 0.01
N PRO A 52 8.99 -9.42 -0.34
CA PRO A 52 9.71 -9.76 -1.57
C PRO A 52 9.18 -9.07 -2.84
N ARG A 53 7.87 -8.85 -2.97
CA ARG A 53 7.30 -8.16 -4.12
C ARG A 53 7.67 -6.67 -4.13
N ALA A 54 7.62 -6.00 -2.98
CA ALA A 54 8.08 -4.61 -2.87
C ALA A 54 9.58 -4.49 -3.17
N VAL A 55 10.39 -5.42 -2.66
CA VAL A 55 11.83 -5.50 -2.97
C VAL A 55 12.07 -5.67 -4.46
N HIS A 56 11.30 -6.55 -5.13
CA HIS A 56 11.40 -6.75 -6.58
C HIS A 56 11.15 -5.45 -7.36
N GLU A 57 10.07 -4.74 -7.07
CA GLU A 57 9.77 -3.46 -7.74
C GLU A 57 10.84 -2.38 -7.46
N LEU A 58 11.38 -2.34 -6.23
CA LEU A 58 12.49 -1.45 -5.90
C LEU A 58 13.78 -1.82 -6.65
N SER A 59 14.05 -3.12 -6.83
CA SER A 59 15.19 -3.59 -7.62
C SER A 59 15.08 -3.18 -9.09
N LEU A 60 13.88 -3.25 -9.69
CA LEU A 60 13.62 -2.75 -11.05
C LEU A 60 13.85 -1.24 -11.18
N LEU A 61 13.64 -0.48 -10.11
CA LEU A 61 13.98 0.94 -10.03
C LEU A 61 15.49 1.18 -9.82
N GLY A 62 16.30 0.14 -9.60
CA GLY A 62 17.73 0.24 -9.33
C GLY A 62 18.06 0.64 -7.90
N LEU A 63 17.17 0.34 -6.94
CA LEU A 63 17.30 0.72 -5.53
C LEU A 63 17.70 -0.47 -4.63
N GLU A 64 18.08 -1.60 -5.18
CA GLU A 64 18.40 -2.80 -4.41
C GLU A 64 19.58 -2.59 -3.45
N ASP A 65 20.69 -2.01 -3.92
CA ASP A 65 21.89 -1.79 -3.11
C ASP A 65 21.60 -0.84 -1.94
N TRP A 66 20.83 0.21 -2.20
CA TRP A 66 20.37 1.11 -1.15
C TRP A 66 19.52 0.39 -0.12
N LEU A 67 18.58 -0.46 -0.56
CA LEU A 67 17.70 -1.20 0.33
C LEU A 67 18.46 -2.23 1.17
N ARG A 68 19.50 -2.86 0.62
CA ARG A 68 20.38 -3.80 1.34
C ARG A 68 21.23 -3.15 2.43
N ALA A 69 21.43 -1.83 2.38
CA ALA A 69 22.08 -1.09 3.45
C ALA A 69 21.17 -0.84 4.68
N HIS A 70 19.88 -1.17 4.57
CA HIS A 70 18.91 -1.16 5.65
C HIS A 70 18.70 -2.57 6.23
N THR A 71 17.68 -2.74 7.06
CA THR A 71 17.32 -4.04 7.62
C THR A 71 16.95 -5.02 6.51
N VAL A 72 17.61 -6.18 6.50
CA VAL A 72 17.28 -7.31 5.63
C VAL A 72 16.60 -8.38 6.47
N ASN A 73 15.34 -8.68 6.18
CA ASN A 73 14.63 -9.74 6.87
C ASN A 73 14.51 -11.00 6.00
N GLN A 74 14.56 -12.16 6.67
CA GLN A 74 14.57 -13.49 6.05
C GLN A 74 13.16 -14.07 5.88
N GLY A 75 12.16 -13.50 6.56
CA GLY A 75 10.81 -14.02 6.55
C GLY A 75 9.95 -13.46 7.67
N LEU A 76 8.82 -14.12 7.87
CA LEU A 76 7.84 -13.80 8.89
C LEU A 76 7.98 -14.74 10.11
N ARG A 77 8.09 -14.16 11.29
CA ARG A 77 7.88 -14.87 12.56
C ARG A 77 6.42 -14.72 12.94
N ALA A 78 5.64 -15.78 12.79
CA ALA A 78 4.23 -15.82 13.12
C ALA A 78 4.03 -16.32 14.57
N HIS A 79 3.34 -15.52 15.38
CA HIS A 79 2.99 -15.85 16.77
C HIS A 79 1.48 -16.01 16.91
N GLY A 80 1.04 -16.96 17.72
CA GLY A 80 -0.37 -17.12 18.09
C GLY A 80 -0.70 -18.51 18.61
N PHE A 81 -1.72 -18.62 19.41
CA PHE A 81 -2.27 -19.88 19.93
C PHE A 81 -1.21 -20.76 20.61
N GLY A 82 -0.28 -20.14 21.34
CA GLY A 82 0.82 -20.81 22.03
C GLY A 82 1.91 -21.34 21.10
N GLN A 83 1.94 -20.96 19.83
CA GLN A 83 2.93 -21.37 18.84
C GLN A 83 3.72 -20.17 18.31
N THR A 84 4.96 -20.43 17.91
CA THR A 84 5.79 -19.50 17.14
C THR A 84 6.39 -20.25 15.97
N LEU A 85 6.18 -19.76 14.75
CA LEU A 85 6.67 -20.35 13.52
C LEU A 85 7.59 -19.37 12.81
N LEU A 86 8.73 -19.85 12.34
CA LEU A 86 9.61 -19.11 11.43
C LEU A 86 9.26 -19.52 9.99
N LEU A 87 8.78 -18.57 9.21
CA LEU A 87 8.31 -18.76 7.85
C LEU A 87 9.23 -17.98 6.89
N PRO A 88 10.28 -18.61 6.34
CA PRO A 88 11.16 -17.95 5.38
C PRO A 88 10.39 -17.48 4.14
N TRP A 89 10.84 -16.37 3.57
CA TRP A 89 10.32 -15.95 2.27
C TRP A 89 10.56 -17.02 1.23
N PRO A 90 9.54 -17.38 0.41
CA PRO A 90 9.62 -18.57 -0.44
C PRO A 90 10.62 -18.47 -1.59
N GLY A 91 11.05 -17.25 -1.98
CA GLY A 91 11.92 -17.06 -3.13
C GLY A 91 11.21 -17.42 -4.44
N GLY A 92 11.97 -18.00 -5.38
CA GLY A 92 11.47 -18.35 -6.71
C GLY A 92 11.62 -17.18 -7.68
N ASN A 93 10.53 -16.71 -8.28
CA ASN A 93 10.53 -15.55 -9.18
C ASN A 93 10.61 -14.21 -8.44
N LEU A 94 10.45 -14.22 -7.13
CA LEU A 94 10.62 -13.06 -6.26
C LEU A 94 11.87 -13.23 -5.39
N PRO A 95 12.47 -12.15 -4.89
CA PRO A 95 13.57 -12.24 -3.91
C PRO A 95 13.21 -13.11 -2.71
N SER A 96 14.20 -13.76 -2.11
CA SER A 96 14.04 -14.56 -0.89
C SER A 96 14.28 -13.74 0.38
N TRP A 97 14.10 -12.43 0.33
CA TRP A 97 14.29 -11.50 1.42
C TRP A 97 13.33 -10.33 1.34
N GLY A 98 13.12 -9.71 2.47
CA GLY A 98 12.34 -8.48 2.63
C GLY A 98 13.16 -7.42 3.38
N SER A 99 12.54 -6.28 3.66
CA SER A 99 13.15 -5.19 4.41
C SER A 99 12.11 -4.48 5.29
N ALA A 100 12.55 -3.50 6.06
CA ALA A 100 11.70 -2.54 6.72
C ALA A 100 12.42 -1.18 6.74
N VAL A 101 11.78 -0.15 6.18
CA VAL A 101 12.36 1.19 6.05
C VAL A 101 11.32 2.24 6.42
N PRO A 102 11.63 3.17 7.36
CA PRO A 102 10.72 4.25 7.70
C PRO A 102 10.27 5.05 6.47
N ARG A 103 8.98 5.40 6.40
CA ARG A 103 8.39 6.12 5.27
C ARG A 103 9.02 7.50 5.03
N THR A 104 9.63 8.10 6.06
CA THR A 104 10.42 9.32 5.92
C THR A 104 11.62 9.13 5.00
N GLU A 105 12.26 7.98 5.05
CA GLU A 105 13.42 7.63 4.23
C GLU A 105 13.00 7.03 2.88
N LEU A 106 12.12 6.03 2.90
CA LEU A 106 11.68 5.33 1.69
C LEU A 106 11.05 6.28 0.67
N ASP A 107 10.10 7.12 1.12
CA ASP A 107 9.36 7.99 0.20
C ASP A 107 10.26 9.11 -0.36
N ASP A 108 11.17 9.68 0.45
CA ASP A 108 12.13 10.70 -0.01
C ASP A 108 13.15 10.10 -0.99
N HIS A 109 13.59 8.87 -0.73
CA HIS A 109 14.50 8.17 -1.64
C HIS A 109 13.84 7.83 -2.98
N LEU A 110 12.60 7.34 -2.98
CA LEU A 110 11.80 7.09 -4.18
C LEU A 110 11.56 8.36 -4.99
N ARG A 111 11.18 9.44 -4.32
CA ARG A 111 11.03 10.77 -4.94
C ARG A 111 12.34 11.24 -5.58
N THR A 112 13.46 11.09 -4.87
CA THR A 112 14.79 11.40 -5.39
C THR A 112 15.15 10.55 -6.60
N ALA A 113 14.78 9.27 -6.61
CA ALA A 113 14.96 8.38 -7.76
C ALA A 113 14.15 8.86 -8.98
N ALA A 114 12.92 9.35 -8.78
CA ALA A 114 12.12 9.94 -9.85
C ALA A 114 12.79 11.20 -10.44
N ILE A 115 13.33 12.07 -9.58
CA ILE A 115 14.08 13.26 -10.02
C ILE A 115 15.33 12.84 -10.82
N LYS A 116 16.09 11.88 -10.34
CA LYS A 116 17.27 11.35 -11.06
C LYS A 116 16.90 10.70 -12.40
N ALA A 117 15.70 10.16 -12.54
CA ALA A 117 15.17 9.64 -13.80
C ALA A 117 14.76 10.73 -14.79
N GLY A 118 14.67 12.00 -14.37
CA GLY A 118 14.33 13.15 -15.21
C GLY A 118 13.02 13.85 -14.86
N ALA A 119 12.26 13.37 -13.86
CA ALA A 119 11.05 14.06 -13.43
C ALA A 119 11.38 15.36 -12.69
N GLN A 120 10.57 16.41 -12.92
CA GLN A 120 10.57 17.59 -12.06
C GLN A 120 9.72 17.30 -10.80
N ALA A 121 10.10 17.84 -9.64
CA ALA A 121 9.32 17.67 -8.41
C ALA A 121 8.97 19.03 -7.79
N LEU A 122 7.75 19.14 -7.28
CA LEU A 122 7.20 20.32 -6.63
C LEU A 122 6.51 19.95 -5.32
N ASP A 123 7.15 20.27 -4.21
CA ASP A 123 6.68 19.98 -2.86
C ASP A 123 5.81 21.11 -2.28
N GLY A 124 4.98 20.80 -1.30
CA GLY A 124 4.13 21.76 -0.60
C GLY A 124 2.97 22.28 -1.44
N VAL A 125 2.62 21.55 -2.50
CA VAL A 125 1.56 21.93 -3.45
C VAL A 125 0.43 20.91 -3.40
N ARG A 126 -0.74 21.35 -2.99
CA ARG A 126 -1.93 20.53 -2.83
C ARG A 126 -2.83 20.64 -4.06
N ALA A 127 -3.08 19.54 -4.73
CA ALA A 127 -4.13 19.45 -5.74
C ALA A 127 -5.52 19.49 -5.06
N VAL A 128 -6.39 20.37 -5.53
CA VAL A 128 -7.70 20.63 -4.92
C VAL A 128 -8.86 20.50 -5.88
N ASP A 129 -8.64 20.70 -7.18
CA ASP A 129 -9.68 20.64 -8.20
C ASP A 129 -9.06 20.36 -9.58
N VAL A 130 -9.92 20.20 -10.60
CA VAL A 130 -9.52 20.01 -11.99
C VAL A 130 -10.25 20.97 -12.91
N VAL A 131 -9.57 21.43 -13.95
CA VAL A 131 -10.19 22.13 -15.08
C VAL A 131 -10.43 21.12 -16.20
N ARG A 132 -11.66 21.02 -16.67
CA ARG A 132 -12.05 20.04 -17.69
C ARG A 132 -12.32 20.70 -19.03
N GLU A 133 -12.06 19.95 -20.08
CA GLU A 133 -12.50 20.24 -21.43
C GLU A 133 -13.27 18.99 -21.91
N GLY A 134 -14.63 19.10 -21.92
CA GLY A 134 -15.49 17.93 -22.03
C GLY A 134 -15.30 16.98 -20.82
N ASP A 135 -15.00 15.74 -21.10
CA ASP A 135 -14.70 14.70 -20.10
C ASP A 135 -13.20 14.54 -19.75
N ARG A 136 -12.33 15.32 -20.46
CA ARG A 136 -10.88 15.31 -20.24
C ARG A 136 -10.48 16.31 -19.16
N VAL A 137 -9.43 15.98 -18.41
CA VAL A 137 -8.73 16.92 -17.53
C VAL A 137 -7.73 17.72 -18.36
N ARG A 138 -7.91 19.05 -18.47
CA ARG A 138 -7.00 19.96 -19.13
C ARG A 138 -5.90 20.45 -18.17
N ALA A 139 -6.28 20.70 -16.91
CA ALA A 139 -5.35 21.17 -15.87
C ALA A 139 -5.81 20.73 -14.49
N VAL A 140 -4.88 20.67 -13.54
CA VAL A 140 -5.15 20.49 -12.12
C VAL A 140 -4.99 21.85 -11.43
N VAL A 141 -5.99 22.20 -10.60
CA VAL A 141 -5.93 23.39 -9.74
C VAL A 141 -5.20 22.98 -8.46
N VAL A 142 -4.14 23.72 -8.18
CA VAL A 142 -3.29 23.46 -7.01
C VAL A 142 -3.23 24.68 -6.09
N GLU A 143 -3.01 24.40 -4.82
CA GLU A 143 -2.83 25.39 -3.77
C GLU A 143 -1.46 25.25 -3.13
N ARG A 144 -0.75 26.37 -2.95
CA ARG A 144 0.50 26.47 -2.21
C ARG A 144 0.34 27.51 -1.11
N ARG A 145 0.81 27.16 0.09
CA ARG A 145 0.85 28.13 1.20
C ARG A 145 2.02 29.07 1.00
N GLY A 146 1.73 30.37 1.06
CA GLY A 146 2.73 31.41 1.10
C GLY A 146 3.32 31.60 2.50
N PRO A 147 4.31 32.49 2.61
CA PRO A 147 4.99 32.81 3.87
C PRO A 147 4.09 33.53 4.92
N GLY A 148 2.97 34.11 4.51
CA GLY A 148 2.03 34.85 5.35
C GLY A 148 1.13 33.99 6.27
N GLY A 149 1.30 32.65 6.29
CA GLY A 149 0.59 31.75 7.18
C GLY A 149 -0.64 31.09 6.58
N ARG A 150 -1.66 30.75 7.42
CA ARG A 150 -2.81 29.92 7.00
C ARG A 150 -3.68 30.55 5.92
N ASP A 151 -3.81 31.85 5.91
CA ASP A 151 -4.70 32.61 5.02
C ASP A 151 -3.98 33.05 3.73
N ASP A 152 -2.65 32.91 3.66
CA ASP A 152 -1.85 33.19 2.47
C ASP A 152 -1.77 31.94 1.61
N VAL A 153 -2.73 31.78 0.71
CA VAL A 153 -2.85 30.65 -0.19
C VAL A 153 -2.80 31.13 -1.64
N GLU A 154 -1.73 30.79 -2.34
CA GLU A 154 -1.62 30.99 -3.77
C GLU A 154 -2.31 29.83 -4.51
N ARG A 155 -3.21 30.13 -5.45
CA ARG A 155 -3.92 29.15 -6.27
C ARG A 155 -3.53 29.35 -7.73
N PHE A 156 -3.14 28.25 -8.40
CA PHE A 156 -2.75 28.27 -9.81
C PHE A 156 -3.09 26.96 -10.51
N GLU A 157 -3.02 26.95 -11.83
CA GLU A 157 -3.31 25.78 -12.64
C GLU A 157 -2.02 25.18 -13.20
N ILE A 158 -1.96 23.84 -13.24
CA ILE A 158 -0.92 23.10 -13.95
C ILE A 158 -1.61 22.30 -15.05
N GLY A 159 -1.35 22.67 -16.30
CA GLY A 159 -1.84 21.97 -17.48
C GLY A 159 -1.14 20.62 -17.64
N CYS A 160 -1.88 19.62 -18.09
CA CYS A 160 -1.31 18.30 -18.36
C CYS A 160 -2.04 17.59 -19.51
N ARG A 161 -1.29 16.79 -20.26
CA ARG A 161 -1.89 15.88 -21.25
C ARG A 161 -2.50 14.68 -20.57
N ARG A 162 -1.82 14.13 -19.55
CA ARG A 162 -2.24 12.97 -18.75
C ARG A 162 -2.04 13.25 -17.27
N LEU A 163 -2.88 12.67 -16.45
CA LEU A 163 -2.85 12.83 -15.01
C LEU A 163 -2.79 11.46 -14.31
N VAL A 164 -1.80 11.28 -13.43
CA VAL A 164 -1.72 10.16 -12.49
C VAL A 164 -2.07 10.65 -11.09
N VAL A 165 -3.09 10.06 -10.47
CA VAL A 165 -3.54 10.42 -9.13
C VAL A 165 -3.07 9.34 -8.15
N ALA A 166 -2.07 9.68 -7.34
CA ALA A 166 -1.42 8.84 -6.33
C ALA A 166 -1.56 9.44 -4.91
N ASP A 167 -2.67 10.12 -4.63
CA ASP A 167 -2.92 10.90 -3.42
C ASP A 167 -3.39 10.08 -2.21
N GLY A 168 -3.19 8.76 -2.26
CA GLY A 168 -3.30 7.82 -1.16
C GLY A 168 -4.73 7.48 -0.75
N VAL A 169 -4.91 6.90 0.43
CA VAL A 169 -6.17 6.30 0.90
C VAL A 169 -7.36 7.25 0.90
N ARG A 170 -7.14 8.54 1.21
CA ARG A 170 -8.20 9.55 1.26
C ARG A 170 -8.59 10.06 -0.12
N SER A 171 -7.65 10.09 -1.02
CA SER A 171 -7.73 10.51 -2.41
C SER A 171 -8.68 11.69 -2.64
N PRO A 172 -8.35 12.89 -2.14
CA PRO A 172 -9.19 14.06 -2.31
C PRO A 172 -9.39 14.43 -3.78
N LEU A 173 -8.33 14.38 -4.58
CA LEU A 173 -8.43 14.64 -6.02
C LEU A 173 -9.18 13.52 -6.74
N GLY A 174 -8.97 12.26 -6.35
CA GLY A 174 -9.75 11.14 -6.89
C GLY A 174 -11.25 11.32 -6.67
N LYS A 175 -11.67 11.86 -5.52
CA LYS A 175 -13.09 12.17 -5.26
C LYS A 175 -13.63 13.27 -6.19
N VAL A 176 -12.85 14.30 -6.46
CA VAL A 176 -13.18 15.34 -7.43
C VAL A 176 -13.38 14.73 -8.84
N LEU A 177 -12.62 13.70 -9.16
CA LEU A 177 -12.70 12.96 -10.42
C LEU A 177 -13.82 11.93 -10.49
N GLY A 178 -14.51 11.67 -9.37
CA GLY A 178 -15.62 10.72 -9.30
C GLY A 178 -15.26 9.37 -8.69
N ARG A 179 -14.10 9.27 -8.03
CA ARG A 179 -13.74 8.08 -7.25
C ARG A 179 -14.76 7.80 -6.15
N GLU A 180 -15.24 6.57 -6.08
CA GLU A 180 -16.11 6.09 -5.01
C GLU A 180 -15.47 4.92 -4.27
N TRP A 181 -15.47 4.96 -2.93
CA TRP A 181 -15.02 3.85 -2.09
C TRP A 181 -16.22 3.07 -1.54
N HIS A 182 -16.27 1.78 -1.88
CA HIS A 182 -17.33 0.85 -1.50
C HIS A 182 -17.02 0.15 -0.18
N ARG A 183 -17.71 0.58 0.89
CA ARG A 183 -17.53 0.03 2.25
C ARG A 183 -18.39 -1.19 2.56
N ASP A 184 -19.16 -1.67 1.63
CA ASP A 184 -19.94 -2.91 1.70
C ASP A 184 -19.04 -4.17 1.58
N THR A 185 -17.80 -4.00 1.16
CA THR A 185 -16.76 -5.02 1.16
C THR A 185 -15.87 -4.92 2.41
N VAL A 186 -14.83 -5.74 2.48
CA VAL A 186 -13.84 -5.67 3.56
C VAL A 186 -12.98 -4.41 3.46
N TYR A 187 -12.66 -3.84 4.61
CA TYR A 187 -11.71 -2.73 4.76
C TYR A 187 -10.85 -2.91 6.01
N GLY A 188 -9.70 -2.27 6.05
CA GLY A 188 -8.78 -2.32 7.18
C GLY A 188 -8.88 -1.07 8.06
N VAL A 189 -8.64 -1.27 9.35
CA VAL A 189 -8.40 -0.21 10.35
C VAL A 189 -7.07 -0.53 11.00
N ALA A 190 -6.07 0.33 10.83
CA ALA A 190 -4.73 0.07 11.34
C ALA A 190 -4.13 1.30 12.02
N GLY A 191 -3.25 1.07 12.98
CA GLY A 191 -2.44 2.11 13.58
C GLY A 191 -1.05 1.59 13.90
N ARG A 192 -0.08 2.51 13.89
CA ARG A 192 1.31 2.20 14.20
C ARG A 192 1.97 3.29 15.01
N SER A 193 3.05 2.91 15.65
CA SER A 193 3.98 3.78 16.36
C SER A 193 5.39 3.26 16.20
N TYR A 194 6.37 4.06 16.58
CA TYR A 194 7.76 3.64 16.75
C TYR A 194 8.05 3.51 18.26
N VAL A 195 8.91 2.57 18.60
CA VAL A 195 9.37 2.38 19.98
C VAL A 195 10.80 1.82 19.98
N ALA A 196 11.63 2.24 20.92
CA ALA A 196 12.97 1.70 21.09
C ALA A 196 12.90 0.22 21.47
N SER A 197 13.80 -0.59 20.90
CA SER A 197 13.86 -2.03 21.11
C SER A 197 15.28 -2.57 21.02
N THR A 198 15.62 -3.50 21.90
CA THR A 198 16.87 -4.27 21.80
C THR A 198 16.86 -5.27 20.65
N GLU A 199 15.69 -5.57 20.09
CA GLU A 199 15.48 -6.48 18.95
C GLU A 199 15.36 -5.74 17.60
N SER A 200 15.88 -4.51 17.51
CA SER A 200 15.82 -3.70 16.30
C SER A 200 16.57 -4.29 15.10
N ASP A 201 17.49 -5.21 15.33
CA ASP A 201 18.30 -5.89 14.32
C ASP A 201 17.86 -7.34 14.06
N ASP A 202 16.71 -7.78 14.63
CA ASP A 202 16.18 -9.13 14.40
C ASP A 202 15.93 -9.35 12.90
N PRO A 203 16.45 -10.44 12.30
CA PRO A 203 16.27 -10.72 10.87
C PRO A 203 14.86 -11.25 10.52
N TRP A 204 13.90 -11.16 11.42
CA TRP A 204 12.52 -11.59 11.19
C TRP A 204 11.54 -10.47 11.51
N ILE A 205 10.61 -10.20 10.59
CA ILE A 205 9.44 -9.40 10.93
C ILE A 205 8.45 -10.25 11.72
N SER A 206 7.92 -9.72 12.82
CA SER A 206 7.01 -10.47 13.69
C SER A 206 5.57 -10.06 13.49
N SER A 207 4.66 -11.06 13.34
CA SER A 207 3.21 -10.86 13.31
C SER A 207 2.52 -11.74 14.34
N HIS A 208 1.69 -11.11 15.17
CA HIS A 208 0.91 -11.77 16.22
C HIS A 208 -0.52 -11.98 15.72
N LEU A 209 -0.81 -13.19 15.24
CA LEU A 209 -2.08 -13.56 14.60
C LEU A 209 -3.22 -13.77 15.60
N GLU A 210 -2.92 -13.81 16.87
CA GLU A 210 -3.86 -13.84 17.98
C GLU A 210 -3.87 -12.48 18.68
N LEU A 211 -4.36 -11.44 17.98
CA LEU A 211 -4.52 -10.12 18.58
C LEU A 211 -5.70 -10.13 19.54
N ARG A 212 -5.47 -9.74 20.79
CA ARG A 212 -6.50 -9.65 21.82
C ARG A 212 -6.81 -8.22 22.22
N GLY A 213 -8.08 -7.95 22.52
CA GLY A 213 -8.50 -6.76 23.23
C GLY A 213 -8.23 -6.85 24.73
N GLU A 214 -8.37 -5.74 25.45
CA GLU A 214 -8.24 -5.69 26.93
C GLU A 214 -9.22 -6.65 27.66
N ASP A 215 -10.36 -6.94 27.03
CA ASP A 215 -11.35 -7.92 27.50
C ASP A 215 -10.96 -9.39 27.23
N GLY A 216 -9.79 -9.60 26.63
CA GLY A 216 -9.29 -10.92 26.24
C GLY A 216 -9.90 -11.50 24.97
N ALA A 217 -10.85 -10.83 24.32
CA ALA A 217 -11.46 -11.29 23.07
C ALA A 217 -10.44 -11.25 21.92
N ILE A 218 -10.45 -12.32 21.09
CA ILE A 218 -9.62 -12.36 19.87
C ILE A 218 -10.27 -11.48 18.80
N LEU A 219 -9.50 -10.53 18.29
CA LEU A 219 -9.90 -9.58 17.27
C LEU A 219 -9.61 -10.13 15.87
N SER A 220 -10.39 -9.68 14.88
CA SER A 220 -10.23 -10.06 13.46
C SER A 220 -9.07 -9.27 12.83
N GLY A 221 -7.84 -9.59 13.21
CA GLY A 221 -6.67 -8.87 12.77
C GLY A 221 -5.38 -9.42 13.36
N TYR A 222 -4.34 -8.62 13.34
CA TYR A 222 -3.04 -8.98 13.89
C TYR A 222 -2.29 -7.76 14.41
N GLY A 223 -1.34 -8.01 15.33
CA GLY A 223 -0.33 -7.05 15.71
C GLY A 223 0.99 -7.32 15.00
N TRP A 224 1.82 -6.31 14.82
CA TRP A 224 3.13 -6.48 14.23
C TRP A 224 4.22 -5.74 15.00
N ILE A 225 5.44 -6.26 14.90
CA ILE A 225 6.69 -5.63 15.35
C ILE A 225 7.72 -5.87 14.26
N PHE A 226 8.12 -4.81 13.56
CA PHE A 226 9.05 -4.85 12.45
C PHE A 226 10.34 -4.13 12.80
N PRO A 227 11.47 -4.84 12.89
CA PRO A 227 12.79 -4.27 13.17
C PRO A 227 13.21 -3.28 12.09
N LEU A 228 13.81 -2.13 12.50
CA LEU A 228 14.22 -1.07 11.59
C LEU A 228 15.76 -0.92 11.49
N GLY A 229 16.53 -1.66 12.29
CA GLY A 229 18.00 -1.64 12.27
C GLY A 229 18.64 -0.37 12.86
N ASN A 230 17.84 0.50 13.49
CA ASN A 230 18.28 1.80 14.00
C ASN A 230 18.03 2.00 15.50
N GLY A 231 17.85 0.91 16.24
CA GLY A 231 17.50 0.93 17.68
C GLY A 231 15.99 1.01 17.93
N GLU A 232 15.16 1.09 16.89
CA GLU A 232 13.70 1.15 17.01
C GLU A 232 13.05 0.01 16.22
N VAL A 233 11.78 -0.23 16.55
CA VAL A 233 10.87 -1.08 15.77
C VAL A 233 9.63 -0.27 15.37
N ASN A 234 9.05 -0.58 14.21
CA ASN A 234 7.68 -0.19 13.88
C ASN A 234 6.74 -1.21 14.52
N LEU A 235 5.92 -0.74 15.45
CA LEU A 235 4.94 -1.53 16.16
C LEU A 235 3.54 -1.06 15.81
N GLY A 236 2.62 -2.00 15.55
CA GLY A 236 1.26 -1.61 15.29
C GLY A 236 0.24 -2.73 15.39
N VAL A 237 -1.00 -2.35 15.19
CA VAL A 237 -2.15 -3.25 15.18
C VAL A 237 -3.05 -2.93 13.99
N GLY A 238 -3.60 -3.97 13.39
CA GLY A 238 -4.56 -3.86 12.28
C GLY A 238 -5.71 -4.83 12.45
N THR A 239 -6.92 -4.38 12.13
CA THR A 239 -8.11 -5.23 12.13
C THR A 239 -8.87 -5.10 10.83
N LEU A 240 -9.50 -6.20 10.43
CA LEU A 240 -10.42 -6.25 9.30
C LEU A 240 -11.85 -5.94 9.75
N ALA A 241 -12.59 -5.25 8.93
CA ALA A 241 -13.96 -4.88 9.16
C ALA A 241 -14.79 -5.00 7.88
N THR A 242 -16.11 -5.10 8.05
CA THR A 242 -17.10 -5.01 6.98
C THR A 242 -18.25 -4.12 7.44
N ALA A 243 -19.12 -3.68 6.53
CA ALA A 243 -20.32 -2.93 6.93
C ALA A 243 -21.21 -3.69 7.92
N LYS A 244 -21.25 -5.03 7.82
CA LYS A 244 -22.01 -5.91 8.74
C LYS A 244 -21.30 -6.16 10.07
N ARG A 245 -19.99 -6.07 10.10
CA ARG A 245 -19.10 -6.29 11.26
C ARG A 245 -18.05 -5.17 11.29
N PRO A 246 -18.46 -3.95 11.69
CA PRO A 246 -17.53 -2.83 11.77
C PRO A 246 -16.46 -3.08 12.85
N ALA A 247 -15.25 -2.56 12.64
CA ALA A 247 -14.23 -2.55 13.67
C ALA A 247 -14.64 -1.55 14.76
N ASN A 248 -15.12 -2.08 15.87
CA ASN A 248 -15.46 -1.27 17.05
C ASN A 248 -14.26 -1.26 18.00
N ILE A 249 -13.15 -0.66 17.56
CA ILE A 249 -11.90 -0.59 18.31
C ILE A 249 -11.40 0.85 18.42
N ALA A 250 -10.83 1.18 19.57
CA ALA A 250 -10.01 2.36 19.76
C ALA A 250 -8.55 2.00 19.45
N VAL A 251 -8.08 2.36 18.25
CA VAL A 251 -6.78 1.89 17.72
C VAL A 251 -5.61 2.26 18.62
N LYS A 252 -5.56 3.50 19.15
CA LYS A 252 -4.45 3.95 20.00
C LYS A 252 -4.38 3.22 21.34
N PRO A 253 -5.46 3.07 22.11
CA PRO A 253 -5.46 2.22 23.31
C PRO A 253 -5.09 0.76 23.02
N LEU A 254 -5.66 0.17 21.98
CA LEU A 254 -5.32 -1.21 21.59
C LEU A 254 -3.83 -1.37 21.26
N MET A 255 -3.24 -0.40 20.57
CA MET A 255 -1.82 -0.42 20.24
C MET A 255 -0.94 -0.27 21.50
N GLN A 256 -1.34 0.58 22.46
CA GLN A 256 -0.65 0.70 23.74
C GLN A 256 -0.73 -0.60 24.54
N PHE A 257 -1.92 -1.19 24.66
CA PHE A 257 -2.11 -2.47 25.31
C PHE A 257 -1.27 -3.58 24.68
N TYR A 258 -1.26 -3.65 23.34
CA TYR A 258 -0.43 -4.61 22.61
C TYR A 258 1.07 -4.39 22.86
N ALA A 259 1.53 -3.14 22.88
CA ALA A 259 2.94 -2.82 23.18
C ALA A 259 3.31 -3.26 24.60
N ASP A 260 2.45 -3.01 25.59
CA ASP A 260 2.70 -3.35 26.99
C ASP A 260 2.79 -4.87 27.19
N GLU A 261 1.93 -5.65 26.53
CA GLU A 261 2.00 -7.12 26.54
C GLU A 261 3.27 -7.69 25.87
N ARG A 262 3.88 -6.95 24.95
CA ARG A 262 5.07 -7.40 24.18
C ARG A 262 6.36 -6.81 24.69
N ARG A 263 6.29 -5.93 25.69
CA ARG A 263 7.41 -5.13 26.19
C ARG A 263 8.63 -5.96 26.56
N GLU A 264 8.45 -6.99 27.38
CA GLU A 264 9.55 -7.86 27.82
C GLU A 264 10.12 -8.71 26.66
N GLY A 265 9.24 -9.37 25.89
CA GLY A 265 9.63 -10.31 24.84
C GLY A 265 10.35 -9.68 23.64
N PHE A 266 10.20 -8.37 23.45
CA PHE A 266 10.84 -7.62 22.36
C PHE A 266 11.77 -6.50 22.87
N GLY A 267 12.09 -6.51 24.15
CA GLY A 267 12.98 -5.50 24.75
C GLY A 267 12.54 -4.06 24.49
N LEU A 268 11.20 -3.82 24.49
CA LEU A 268 10.64 -2.49 24.21
C LEU A 268 10.88 -1.57 25.40
N SER A 269 11.36 -0.34 25.15
CA SER A 269 11.64 0.65 26.15
C SER A 269 11.14 2.04 25.77
N GLY A 270 10.82 2.86 26.77
CA GLY A 270 10.28 4.20 26.55
C GLY A 270 8.79 4.20 26.12
N GLU A 271 8.35 5.34 25.60
CA GLU A 271 6.98 5.59 25.16
C GLU A 271 6.81 5.33 23.67
N LEU A 272 5.56 5.07 23.25
CA LEU A 272 5.20 4.99 21.83
C LEU A 272 5.33 6.37 21.18
N ARG A 273 6.14 6.46 20.13
CA ARG A 273 6.47 7.68 19.41
C ARG A 273 5.69 7.79 18.10
N ALA A 274 5.20 8.98 17.78
CA ALA A 274 4.48 9.31 16.55
C ALA A 274 3.31 8.35 16.21
N PRO A 275 2.35 8.11 17.15
CA PRO A 275 1.22 7.20 16.91
C PRO A 275 0.28 7.76 15.84
N THR A 276 0.05 6.99 14.78
CA THR A 276 -0.85 7.33 13.67
C THR A 276 -1.80 6.20 13.35
N SER A 277 -2.92 6.51 12.69
CA SER A 277 -3.89 5.49 12.25
C SER A 277 -4.52 5.85 10.92
N ALA A 278 -4.99 4.85 10.19
CA ALA A 278 -5.66 5.00 8.90
C ALA A 278 -6.75 3.95 8.71
N LEU A 279 -7.74 4.31 7.88
CA LEU A 279 -8.67 3.38 7.24
C LEU A 279 -8.10 3.02 5.87
N LEU A 280 -8.19 1.74 5.49
CA LEU A 280 -7.60 1.22 4.26
C LEU A 280 -8.70 0.70 3.32
N PRO A 281 -8.90 1.32 2.13
CA PRO A 281 -9.69 0.72 1.06
C PRO A 281 -8.90 -0.44 0.47
N MET A 282 -9.41 -1.66 0.61
CA MET A 282 -8.71 -2.88 0.26
C MET A 282 -9.28 -3.58 -0.98
N GLY A 283 -8.43 -4.31 -1.69
CA GLY A 283 -8.83 -5.25 -2.73
C GLY A 283 -9.58 -4.62 -3.90
N GLY A 284 -9.21 -3.41 -4.31
CA GLY A 284 -9.87 -2.71 -5.39
C GLY A 284 -11.33 -2.34 -5.07
N ALA A 285 -11.69 -2.11 -3.79
CA ALA A 285 -13.03 -1.67 -3.37
C ALA A 285 -13.32 -0.20 -3.76
N VAL A 286 -12.90 0.19 -4.95
CA VAL A 286 -12.98 1.55 -5.49
C VAL A 286 -13.46 1.48 -6.94
N SER A 287 -14.44 2.29 -7.30
CA SER A 287 -14.85 2.56 -8.69
C SER A 287 -14.41 3.96 -9.11
N GLY A 288 -14.55 4.25 -10.41
CA GLY A 288 -14.09 5.51 -10.98
C GLY A 288 -12.57 5.63 -10.90
N VAL A 289 -11.84 4.56 -11.28
CA VAL A 289 -10.37 4.47 -11.18
C VAL A 289 -9.66 5.12 -12.37
N ALA A 290 -10.38 5.50 -13.42
CA ALA A 290 -9.81 6.19 -14.59
C ALA A 290 -10.86 7.01 -15.33
N GLY A 291 -10.39 7.95 -16.12
CA GLY A 291 -11.12 8.69 -17.14
C GLY A 291 -10.32 8.77 -18.43
N PRO A 292 -10.74 9.59 -19.40
CA PRO A 292 -10.12 9.58 -20.72
C PRO A 292 -8.59 9.77 -20.69
N ASN A 293 -8.09 10.67 -19.85
CA ASN A 293 -6.67 10.99 -19.75
C ASN A 293 -6.12 11.01 -18.32
N TRP A 294 -6.78 10.34 -17.38
CA TRP A 294 -6.33 10.25 -16.01
C TRP A 294 -6.53 8.84 -15.44
N ALA A 295 -5.71 8.47 -14.46
CA ALA A 295 -5.76 7.19 -13.78
C ALA A 295 -5.41 7.32 -12.29
N LEU A 296 -6.09 6.54 -11.43
CA LEU A 296 -5.75 6.36 -10.02
C LEU A 296 -4.77 5.19 -9.86
N VAL A 297 -3.79 5.32 -8.96
CA VAL A 297 -2.80 4.27 -8.67
C VAL A 297 -2.65 4.03 -7.15
N GLY A 298 -2.12 2.88 -6.77
CA GLY A 298 -1.87 2.52 -5.37
C GLY A 298 -3.14 2.60 -4.51
N ASP A 299 -3.01 3.13 -3.30
CA ASP A 299 -4.11 3.25 -2.34
C ASP A 299 -5.29 4.10 -2.88
N ALA A 300 -5.02 5.06 -3.77
CA ALA A 300 -6.08 5.86 -4.40
C ALA A 300 -7.00 4.97 -5.25
N ALA A 301 -6.47 3.95 -5.89
CA ALA A 301 -7.24 2.92 -6.62
C ALA A 301 -7.70 1.76 -5.71
N GLY A 302 -7.42 1.80 -4.39
CA GLY A 302 -7.73 0.70 -3.48
C GLY A 302 -6.85 -0.53 -3.68
N CYS A 303 -5.65 -0.36 -4.25
CA CYS A 303 -4.67 -1.43 -4.44
C CYS A 303 -3.95 -1.71 -3.12
N VAL A 304 -4.66 -2.31 -2.18
CA VAL A 304 -4.19 -2.77 -0.87
C VAL A 304 -4.65 -4.20 -0.67
N ASN A 305 -3.76 -5.06 -0.22
CA ASN A 305 -4.06 -6.48 0.01
C ASN A 305 -5.16 -6.64 1.08
N PRO A 306 -6.27 -7.35 0.79
CA PRO A 306 -7.36 -7.51 1.73
C PRO A 306 -7.02 -8.35 2.97
N LEU A 307 -5.98 -9.16 2.93
CA LEU A 307 -5.65 -10.12 3.99
C LEU A 307 -4.63 -9.58 4.98
N ASN A 308 -3.64 -8.83 4.52
CA ASN A 308 -2.53 -8.35 5.35
C ASN A 308 -2.39 -6.82 5.40
N GLY A 309 -3.11 -6.06 4.55
CA GLY A 309 -3.04 -4.60 4.51
C GLY A 309 -1.80 -4.03 3.81
N GLU A 310 -1.03 -4.85 3.11
CA GLU A 310 0.11 -4.41 2.31
C GLU A 310 -0.35 -3.56 1.13
N GLY A 311 0.39 -2.48 0.83
CA GLY A 311 0.04 -1.55 -0.24
C GLY A 311 1.26 -0.91 -0.91
N ILE A 312 2.46 -1.01 -0.34
CA ILE A 312 3.67 -0.41 -0.95
C ILE A 312 4.03 -1.13 -2.25
N ASP A 313 4.02 -2.46 -2.25
CA ASP A 313 4.27 -3.31 -3.41
C ASP A 313 3.30 -3.01 -4.56
N TYR A 314 2.00 -3.01 -4.27
CA TYR A 314 0.96 -2.64 -5.25
C TYR A 314 1.10 -1.18 -5.71
N GLY A 315 1.51 -0.29 -4.81
CA GLY A 315 1.76 1.11 -5.15
C GLY A 315 2.88 1.23 -6.18
N LEU A 316 4.03 0.60 -5.93
CA LEU A 316 5.17 0.59 -6.83
C LEU A 316 4.83 -0.05 -8.18
N GLU A 317 4.18 -1.22 -8.16
CA GLU A 317 3.79 -1.97 -9.37
C GLU A 317 2.75 -1.20 -10.20
N THR A 318 1.68 -0.65 -9.59
CA THR A 318 0.67 0.14 -10.33
C THR A 318 1.25 1.45 -10.86
N GLY A 319 2.23 2.04 -10.17
CA GLY A 319 2.98 3.19 -10.67
C GLY A 319 3.76 2.85 -11.93
N ARG A 320 4.43 1.69 -11.98
CA ARG A 320 5.12 1.19 -13.16
C ARG A 320 4.14 0.89 -14.30
N LEU A 321 3.11 0.10 -14.02
CA LEU A 321 2.12 -0.32 -15.03
C LEU A 321 1.40 0.85 -15.70
N VAL A 322 1.03 1.90 -14.94
CA VAL A 322 0.38 3.08 -15.53
C VAL A 322 1.33 3.88 -16.40
N ALA A 323 2.62 3.96 -16.02
CA ALA A 323 3.62 4.66 -16.82
C ALA A 323 3.92 3.91 -18.12
N GLU A 324 4.09 2.59 -18.07
CA GLU A 324 4.23 1.73 -19.24
C GLU A 324 3.03 1.87 -20.19
N LEU A 325 1.79 1.78 -19.66
CA LEU A 325 0.58 1.97 -20.45
C LEU A 325 0.56 3.36 -21.12
N MET A 326 0.91 4.42 -20.40
CA MET A 326 0.94 5.77 -20.94
C MET A 326 2.03 5.96 -22.01
N ALA A 327 3.17 5.29 -21.90
CA ALA A 327 4.23 5.34 -22.89
C ALA A 327 3.82 4.68 -24.22
N ASP A 328 3.05 3.59 -24.15
CA ASP A 328 2.59 2.83 -25.32
C ASP A 328 1.38 3.46 -26.02
N LEU A 329 0.60 4.30 -25.33
CA LEU A 329 -0.59 4.93 -25.89
C LEU A 329 -0.21 6.05 -26.86
N ASN A 330 -0.81 6.02 -28.06
CA ASN A 330 -0.78 7.16 -28.98
C ASN A 330 -1.35 8.39 -28.25
N PRO A 331 -0.61 9.54 -28.22
CA PRO A 331 -1.06 10.75 -27.55
C PRO A 331 -2.45 11.26 -27.98
N ASP A 332 -2.88 10.92 -29.21
CA ASP A 332 -4.16 11.36 -29.78
C ASP A 332 -5.34 10.38 -29.48
N ARG A 333 -5.07 9.25 -28.82
CA ARG A 333 -6.08 8.23 -28.50
C ARG A 333 -6.06 7.92 -27.02
N ASP A 334 -6.79 8.73 -26.26
CA ASP A 334 -6.96 8.47 -24.83
C ASP A 334 -7.92 7.31 -24.59
N ARG A 335 -7.34 6.20 -24.13
CA ARG A 335 -8.06 4.98 -23.80
C ARG A 335 -7.91 4.59 -22.33
N LEU A 336 -7.37 5.49 -21.49
CA LEU A 336 -7.13 5.18 -20.06
C LEU A 336 -8.43 4.78 -19.35
N ALA A 337 -9.58 5.39 -19.72
CA ALA A 337 -10.88 5.02 -19.15
C ALA A 337 -11.25 3.54 -19.32
N THR A 338 -10.75 2.89 -20.37
CA THR A 338 -11.01 1.47 -20.66
C THR A 338 -9.83 0.58 -20.34
N ASP A 339 -8.63 1.01 -20.72
CA ASP A 339 -7.44 0.17 -20.68
C ASP A 339 -6.88 0.03 -19.26
N TRP A 340 -6.95 1.10 -18.44
CA TRP A 340 -6.46 1.06 -17.07
C TRP A 340 -7.29 0.15 -16.15
N PRO A 341 -8.63 0.25 -16.05
CA PRO A 341 -9.44 -0.69 -15.27
C PRO A 341 -9.30 -2.13 -15.76
N ALA A 342 -9.17 -2.35 -17.07
CA ALA A 342 -8.94 -3.67 -17.64
C ALA A 342 -7.60 -4.25 -17.22
N LEU A 343 -6.52 -3.44 -17.23
CA LEU A 343 -5.19 -3.83 -16.78
C LEU A 343 -5.18 -4.17 -15.28
N LEU A 344 -5.77 -3.33 -14.43
CA LEU A 344 -5.90 -3.61 -13.00
C LEU A 344 -6.68 -4.89 -12.74
N SER A 345 -7.78 -5.12 -13.47
CA SER A 345 -8.58 -6.33 -13.33
C SER A 345 -7.83 -7.57 -13.80
N ALA A 346 -7.03 -7.47 -14.85
CA ALA A 346 -6.20 -8.58 -15.33
C ALA A 346 -5.11 -8.97 -14.33
N HIS A 347 -4.44 -7.99 -13.71
CA HIS A 347 -3.37 -8.24 -12.75
C HIS A 347 -3.88 -8.66 -11.36
N TYR A 348 -4.94 -8.03 -10.85
CA TYR A 348 -5.34 -8.16 -9.44
C TYR A 348 -6.75 -8.71 -9.24
N GLY A 349 -7.60 -8.73 -10.28
CA GLY A 349 -9.03 -9.06 -10.13
C GLY A 349 -9.28 -10.40 -9.48
N GLU A 350 -8.61 -11.47 -9.93
CA GLU A 350 -8.76 -12.82 -9.38
C GLU A 350 -8.25 -12.91 -7.93
N SER A 351 -7.05 -12.41 -7.66
CA SER A 351 -6.44 -12.46 -6.33
C SER A 351 -7.19 -11.60 -5.32
N PHE A 352 -7.59 -10.38 -5.69
CA PHE A 352 -8.35 -9.51 -4.81
C PHE A 352 -9.76 -10.03 -4.53
N SER A 353 -10.43 -10.63 -5.51
CA SER A 353 -11.74 -11.22 -5.31
C SER A 353 -11.71 -12.34 -4.25
N VAL A 354 -10.82 -13.32 -4.39
CA VAL A 354 -10.72 -14.41 -3.42
C VAL A 354 -10.23 -13.90 -2.06
N ALA A 355 -9.27 -12.97 -2.04
CA ALA A 355 -8.74 -12.38 -0.81
C ALA A 355 -9.82 -11.59 -0.04
N ARG A 356 -10.68 -10.82 -0.71
CA ARG A 356 -11.85 -10.14 -0.08
C ARG A 356 -12.78 -11.14 0.63
N ARG A 357 -13.08 -12.29 -0.01
CA ARG A 357 -13.94 -13.32 0.59
C ARG A 357 -13.29 -13.95 1.82
N LEU A 358 -12.01 -14.30 1.71
CA LEU A 358 -11.27 -14.85 2.84
C LEU A 358 -11.16 -13.83 3.99
N ALA A 359 -10.84 -12.59 3.70
CA ALA A 359 -10.79 -11.51 4.68
C ALA A 359 -12.17 -11.28 5.34
N GLY A 360 -13.24 -11.31 4.55
CA GLY A 360 -14.62 -11.26 5.08
C GLY A 360 -14.94 -12.43 6.03
N LEU A 361 -14.43 -13.63 5.77
CA LEU A 361 -14.54 -14.78 6.68
C LEU A 361 -13.75 -14.56 7.97
N VAL A 362 -12.54 -13.99 7.89
CA VAL A 362 -11.73 -13.69 9.08
C VAL A 362 -12.47 -12.75 10.04
N THR A 363 -13.37 -11.90 9.55
CA THR A 363 -14.18 -11.03 10.42
C THR A 363 -15.28 -11.80 11.21
N VAL A 364 -15.49 -13.09 10.98
CA VAL A 364 -16.42 -13.92 11.76
C VAL A 364 -15.78 -14.26 13.11
N PRO A 365 -16.35 -13.84 14.28
CA PRO A 365 -15.65 -13.90 15.57
C PRO A 365 -15.18 -15.28 16.02
N ARG A 366 -15.87 -16.34 15.57
CA ARG A 366 -15.54 -17.73 15.94
C ARG A 366 -14.51 -18.38 15.03
N LEU A 367 -14.18 -17.77 13.88
CA LEU A 367 -13.33 -18.42 12.89
C LEU A 367 -11.89 -18.54 13.38
N LEU A 368 -11.26 -17.42 13.76
CA LEU A 368 -9.88 -17.42 14.24
C LEU A 368 -9.67 -18.26 15.50
N PRO A 369 -10.51 -18.17 16.55
CA PRO A 369 -10.38 -19.05 17.72
C PRO A 369 -10.50 -20.54 17.39
N THR A 370 -11.29 -20.90 16.37
CA THR A 370 -11.53 -22.31 16.01
C THR A 370 -10.44 -22.88 15.11
N LEU A 371 -10.04 -22.15 14.06
CA LEU A 371 -9.10 -22.63 13.04
C LEU A 371 -7.64 -22.25 13.32
N GLY A 372 -7.42 -21.14 14.03
CA GLY A 372 -6.08 -20.63 14.33
C GLY A 372 -5.18 -21.66 15.02
N PRO A 373 -5.63 -22.36 16.10
CA PRO A 373 -4.80 -23.36 16.76
C PRO A 373 -4.35 -24.51 15.86
N ALA A 374 -5.22 -24.95 14.93
CA ALA A 374 -4.87 -26.02 13.98
C ALA A 374 -3.93 -25.50 12.88
N GLY A 375 -4.16 -24.29 12.38
CA GLY A 375 -3.29 -23.62 11.40
C GLY A 375 -1.87 -23.47 11.92
N MET A 376 -1.71 -22.91 13.10
CA MET A 376 -0.42 -22.64 13.74
C MET A 376 0.39 -23.89 14.13
N ARG A 377 -0.18 -25.08 14.05
CA ARG A 377 0.54 -26.36 14.25
C ARG A 377 1.13 -26.95 12.98
N SER A 378 0.97 -26.30 11.84
CA SER A 378 1.41 -26.83 10.54
C SER A 378 2.24 -25.80 9.77
N ASP A 379 3.56 -25.97 9.76
CA ASP A 379 4.49 -25.16 8.99
C ASP A 379 4.11 -25.11 7.49
N ARG A 380 3.69 -26.26 6.94
CA ARG A 380 3.29 -26.34 5.52
C ARG A 380 2.06 -25.47 5.24
N LEU A 381 1.05 -25.53 6.12
CA LEU A 381 -0.16 -24.73 5.95
C LEU A 381 0.12 -23.25 6.12
N MET A 382 0.94 -22.88 7.11
CA MET A 382 1.32 -21.49 7.35
C MET A 382 2.25 -20.93 6.25
N THR A 383 3.16 -21.74 5.70
CA THR A 383 3.95 -21.34 4.52
C THR A 383 3.05 -21.09 3.30
N LEU A 384 2.04 -21.94 3.10
CA LEU A 384 1.05 -21.73 2.03
C LEU A 384 0.21 -20.45 2.27
N ALA A 385 -0.23 -20.25 3.52
CA ALA A 385 -0.95 -19.04 3.92
C ALA A 385 -0.09 -17.78 3.70
N LEU A 386 1.18 -17.79 4.10
CA LEU A 386 2.12 -16.70 3.84
C LEU A 386 2.21 -16.39 2.35
N ARG A 387 2.36 -17.42 1.51
CA ARG A 387 2.49 -17.25 0.07
C ARG A 387 1.25 -16.63 -0.57
N TRP A 388 0.05 -17.05 -0.15
CA TRP A 388 -1.22 -16.50 -0.67
C TRP A 388 -1.56 -15.13 -0.08
N MET A 389 -1.41 -14.99 1.23
CA MET A 389 -1.73 -13.74 1.94
C MET A 389 -0.71 -12.63 1.68
N GLY A 390 0.54 -12.99 1.46
CA GLY A 390 1.64 -12.06 1.21
C GLY A 390 1.83 -11.66 -0.26
N ASN A 391 0.85 -11.97 -1.14
CA ASN A 391 0.96 -11.67 -2.58
C ASN A 391 2.24 -12.23 -3.25
N LEU A 392 2.68 -13.42 -2.82
CA LEU A 392 3.93 -14.05 -3.27
C LEU A 392 3.72 -15.11 -4.36
N VAL A 393 2.60 -15.08 -5.04
CA VAL A 393 2.31 -15.87 -6.24
C VAL A 393 2.46 -14.98 -7.46
N THR A 394 3.33 -15.37 -8.40
CA THR A 394 3.55 -14.66 -9.67
C THR A 394 2.89 -15.38 -10.84
N ASP A 395 2.80 -14.74 -11.99
CA ASP A 395 2.23 -15.34 -13.20
C ASP A 395 3.07 -16.49 -13.76
N GLU A 396 4.38 -16.50 -13.48
CA GLU A 396 5.32 -17.54 -13.89
C GLU A 396 5.23 -18.80 -13.03
N ASP A 397 4.66 -18.72 -11.83
CA ASP A 397 4.53 -19.87 -10.93
C ASP A 397 3.60 -20.94 -11.52
N ARG A 398 4.11 -22.20 -11.63
CA ARG A 398 3.39 -23.34 -12.24
C ARG A 398 3.05 -24.46 -11.26
N ASP A 399 3.42 -24.32 -10.00
CA ASP A 399 3.16 -25.31 -8.97
C ASP A 399 1.66 -25.46 -8.61
N SER A 400 1.36 -26.45 -7.79
CA SER A 400 -0.02 -26.77 -7.41
C SER A 400 -0.68 -25.65 -6.57
N ALA A 401 0.08 -24.97 -5.70
CA ALA A 401 -0.43 -23.90 -4.87
C ALA A 401 -0.85 -22.69 -5.70
N ALA A 402 -0.03 -22.29 -6.68
CA ALA A 402 -0.35 -21.20 -7.60
C ALA A 402 -1.56 -21.54 -8.49
N ARG A 403 -1.65 -22.81 -8.97
CA ARG A 403 -2.83 -23.25 -9.76
C ARG A 403 -4.12 -23.22 -8.96
N VAL A 404 -4.09 -23.69 -7.70
CA VAL A 404 -5.25 -23.66 -6.81
C VAL A 404 -5.66 -22.21 -6.52
N TRP A 405 -4.70 -21.33 -6.23
CA TRP A 405 -4.96 -19.92 -5.95
C TRP A 405 -5.64 -19.22 -7.13
N ARG A 406 -5.10 -19.36 -8.35
CA ARG A 406 -5.70 -18.79 -9.56
C ARG A 406 -7.07 -19.42 -9.89
N TRP A 407 -7.25 -20.75 -9.71
CA TRP A 407 -8.55 -21.37 -9.88
C TRP A 407 -9.59 -20.80 -8.90
N ALA A 408 -9.22 -20.66 -7.62
CA ALA A 408 -10.09 -20.07 -6.61
C ALA A 408 -10.42 -18.61 -6.93
N GLY A 409 -9.42 -17.86 -7.41
CA GLY A 409 -9.59 -16.47 -7.85
C GLY A 409 -10.60 -16.33 -8.99
N ARG A 410 -10.43 -17.10 -10.06
CA ARG A 410 -11.38 -17.12 -11.18
C ARG A 410 -12.82 -17.45 -10.75
N ARG A 411 -12.96 -18.47 -9.89
CA ARG A 411 -14.29 -18.85 -9.36
C ARG A 411 -14.88 -17.77 -8.47
N SER A 412 -14.05 -17.15 -7.64
CA SER A 412 -14.48 -16.05 -6.78
C SER A 412 -14.92 -14.85 -7.63
N LEU A 413 -14.11 -14.42 -8.58
CA LEU A 413 -14.38 -13.27 -9.44
C LEU A 413 -15.69 -13.45 -10.23
N ALA A 414 -15.96 -14.66 -10.74
CA ALA A 414 -17.21 -14.98 -11.44
C ALA A 414 -18.47 -14.89 -10.56
N LEU A 415 -18.32 -14.87 -9.23
CA LEU A 415 -19.40 -14.76 -8.26
C LEU A 415 -19.52 -13.36 -7.65
N ASP A 416 -18.66 -12.42 -8.03
CA ASP A 416 -18.69 -11.08 -7.47
C ASP A 416 -19.82 -10.25 -8.09
N ALA A 417 -20.73 -9.76 -7.25
CA ALA A 417 -21.73 -8.78 -7.65
C ALA A 417 -21.09 -7.42 -8.01
N ARG A 418 -19.94 -7.11 -7.40
CA ARG A 418 -19.09 -5.97 -7.68
C ARG A 418 -17.64 -6.45 -7.76
N PRO A 419 -17.12 -6.73 -8.97
CA PRO A 419 -15.72 -7.06 -9.17
C PRO A 419 -14.76 -5.98 -8.64
N PRO A 420 -13.49 -6.31 -8.33
CA PRO A 420 -12.49 -5.30 -8.04
C PRO A 420 -12.42 -4.23 -9.13
N PHE A 421 -12.31 -2.96 -8.70
CA PHE A 421 -12.18 -1.77 -9.57
C PHE A 421 -13.43 -1.40 -10.40
N SER A 422 -14.62 -1.97 -10.08
CA SER A 422 -15.88 -1.71 -10.81
C SER A 422 -16.87 -0.85 -10.02
#